data_2b4fbbcae1eb3852ddce3f05f413eab6
#
_entry.id   2b4fbbcae1eb3852ddce3f05f413eab6
#
_cell.length_a   1.000
_cell.length_b   1.000
_cell.length_c   1.000
_cell.angle_alpha   90.00
_cell.angle_beta   90.00
_cell.angle_gamma   90.00
#
_symmetry.space_group_name_H-M   'P 1'
#
loop_
_entity.id
_entity.type
_entity.pdbx_description
1 polymer ?
#
loop_
_entity_poly.entity_id
_entity_poly.type
_entity_poly.pdbx_seq_one_letter_code
_entity_poly.pdbx_strand_id
1 'polypeptide(L)'
;MVAALSASSALAQNARRSGRETNANRKARIERQIAETYTHRWEVAGGGGYLRFRSGQFTQKNSEIAFWLNTTYYFNRNLGLTGEVRGAYGNAKIDNLNPYASLVGRPQISEYPFLAGPTYRFRLRQKTALSVFALGGTAIGKFDGASKGISAANLGLWPSTNARPAFSLGGSLDLNLYPNLAFRITPSYTATTFGGSLQNNAGFEMGVVYRFGRQK
;
A
#
# COMPACT_ATOMS: atom_id res chain seq x y z
N MET A 1 0.49 51.87 49.37
CA MET A 1 -0.18 51.51 48.08
C MET A 1 0.72 50.67 47.16
N VAL A 2 1.64 49.84 47.64
CA VAL A 2 2.61 49.07 46.80
C VAL A 2 2.37 47.55 46.87
N ALA A 3 1.51 47.05 47.77
CA ALA A 3 1.24 45.63 47.96
C ALA A 3 0.24 45.00 46.96
N ALA A 4 -0.55 45.80 46.23
CA ALA A 4 -1.58 45.30 45.32
C ALA A 4 -1.06 44.92 43.93
N LEU A 5 0.11 45.45 43.53
CA LEU A 5 0.71 45.16 42.18
C LEU A 5 1.50 43.84 42.10
N SER A 6 1.96 43.33 43.25
CA SER A 6 2.70 42.08 43.31
C SER A 6 1.80 40.82 43.26
N ALA A 7 0.54 40.94 43.74
CA ALA A 7 -0.42 39.82 43.71
C ALA A 7 -0.94 39.50 42.28
N SER A 8 -1.12 40.53 41.46
CA SER A 8 -1.60 40.34 40.06
C SER A 8 -0.57 39.66 39.16
N SER A 9 0.71 39.91 39.36
CA SER A 9 1.77 39.24 38.58
C SER A 9 1.95 37.76 38.94
N ALA A 10 1.74 37.40 40.21
CA ALA A 10 1.78 36.02 40.66
C ALA A 10 0.59 35.19 40.16
N LEU A 11 -0.61 35.77 40.11
CA LEU A 11 -1.79 35.12 39.54
C LEU A 11 -1.69 34.97 38.01
N ALA A 12 -1.12 35.93 37.31
CA ALA A 12 -0.89 35.86 35.86
C ALA A 12 0.19 34.81 35.49
N GLN A 13 1.22 34.66 36.32
CA GLN A 13 2.23 33.59 36.13
C GLN A 13 1.66 32.20 36.42
N ASN A 14 0.80 32.04 37.43
CA ASN A 14 0.13 30.77 37.72
C ASN A 14 -0.90 30.40 36.62
N ALA A 15 -1.65 31.39 36.10
CA ALA A 15 -2.56 31.16 34.97
C ALA A 15 -1.81 30.75 33.68
N ARG A 16 -0.63 31.33 33.42
CA ARG A 16 0.25 30.91 32.31
C ARG A 16 0.88 29.52 32.52
N ARG A 17 1.17 29.11 33.77
CA ARG A 17 1.68 27.77 34.09
C ARG A 17 0.62 26.69 33.99
N SER A 18 -0.64 26.96 34.29
CA SER A 18 -1.75 26.00 34.19
C SER A 18 -2.10 25.62 32.74
N GLY A 19 -1.77 26.47 31.75
CA GLY A 19 -2.00 26.19 30.32
C GLY A 19 -0.85 25.43 29.62
N ARG A 20 0.31 25.26 30.26
CA ARG A 20 1.46 24.59 29.67
C ARG A 20 1.54 23.15 30.17
N GLU A 21 1.09 22.20 29.36
CA GLU A 21 1.20 20.77 29.64
C GLU A 21 2.65 20.43 30.07
N THR A 22 2.82 19.75 31.22
CA THR A 22 4.14 19.32 31.67
C THR A 22 4.71 18.28 30.70
N ASN A 23 6.02 18.21 30.57
CA ASN A 23 6.68 17.23 29.70
C ASN A 23 6.27 15.77 30.05
N ALA A 24 6.05 15.48 31.32
CA ALA A 24 5.57 14.17 31.79
C ALA A 24 4.15 13.87 31.28
N ASN A 25 3.22 14.81 31.41
CA ASN A 25 1.84 14.64 30.92
C ASN A 25 1.79 14.51 29.40
N ARG A 26 2.58 15.30 28.69
CA ARG A 26 2.72 15.19 27.24
C ARG A 26 3.23 13.81 26.83
N LYS A 27 4.26 13.30 27.49
CA LYS A 27 4.82 11.96 27.21
C LYS A 27 3.78 10.87 27.46
N ALA A 28 3.10 10.91 28.61
CA ALA A 28 2.05 9.96 28.95
C ALA A 28 0.88 9.98 27.96
N ARG A 29 0.48 11.16 27.47
CA ARG A 29 -0.55 11.31 26.45
C ARG A 29 -0.13 10.68 25.12
N ILE A 30 1.11 10.92 24.68
CA ILE A 30 1.66 10.35 23.44
C ILE A 30 1.72 8.82 23.54
N GLU A 31 2.18 8.28 24.67
CA GLU A 31 2.24 6.83 24.91
C GLU A 31 0.86 6.18 24.88
N ARG A 32 -0.15 6.82 25.50
CA ARG A 32 -1.55 6.35 25.42
C ARG A 32 -2.07 6.34 23.98
N GLN A 33 -1.83 7.40 23.20
CA GLN A 33 -2.26 7.45 21.80
C GLN A 33 -1.55 6.39 20.94
N ILE A 34 -0.25 6.16 21.15
CA ILE A 34 0.48 5.08 20.49
C ILE A 34 -0.14 3.72 20.87
N ALA A 35 -0.39 3.48 22.17
CA ALA A 35 -1.02 2.26 22.62
C ALA A 35 -2.41 2.09 22.00
N GLU A 36 -3.25 3.11 21.99
CA GLU A 36 -4.58 3.08 21.39
C GLU A 36 -4.53 2.79 19.90
N THR A 37 -3.63 3.44 19.15
CA THR A 37 -3.49 3.26 17.70
C THR A 37 -3.04 1.85 17.32
N TYR A 38 -2.13 1.23 18.09
CA TYR A 38 -1.49 -0.03 17.70
C TYR A 38 -1.92 -1.25 18.51
N THR A 39 -2.99 -1.14 19.29
CA THR A 39 -3.64 -2.29 19.95
C THR A 39 -4.79 -2.88 19.12
N HIS A 40 -5.04 -2.36 17.94
CA HIS A 40 -6.02 -2.94 17.03
C HIS A 40 -5.51 -4.25 16.44
N ARG A 41 -6.40 -5.26 16.40
CA ARG A 41 -6.08 -6.59 15.90
C ARG A 41 -6.24 -6.70 14.38
N TRP A 42 -7.21 -5.98 13.83
CA TRP A 42 -7.53 -5.98 12.43
C TRP A 42 -7.24 -4.64 11.78
N GLU A 43 -6.72 -4.71 10.59
CA GLU A 43 -6.50 -3.57 9.73
C GLU A 43 -6.98 -3.89 8.32
N VAL A 44 -7.84 -3.05 7.76
CA VAL A 44 -8.27 -3.11 6.37
C VAL A 44 -7.77 -1.85 5.69
N ALA A 45 -7.15 -2.01 4.54
CA ALA A 45 -6.63 -0.88 3.77
C ALA A 45 -6.95 -1.06 2.28
N GLY A 46 -7.15 0.05 1.59
CA GLY A 46 -7.42 0.03 0.16
C GLY A 46 -7.27 1.39 -0.48
N GLY A 47 -7.09 1.37 -1.80
CA GLY A 47 -6.90 2.59 -2.56
C GLY A 47 -6.50 2.36 -4.00
N GLY A 48 -5.89 3.38 -4.60
CA GLY A 48 -5.35 3.36 -5.95
C GLY A 48 -3.84 3.24 -5.98
N GLY A 49 -3.31 2.92 -7.15
CA GLY A 49 -1.89 2.77 -7.33
C GLY A 49 -1.46 2.82 -8.78
N TYR A 50 -0.19 2.62 -8.97
CA TYR A 50 0.48 2.59 -10.24
C TYR A 50 1.41 1.39 -10.29
N LEU A 51 1.40 0.65 -11.40
CA LEU A 51 2.30 -0.46 -11.66
C LEU A 51 3.02 -0.24 -12.98
N ARG A 52 4.33 -0.49 -12.99
CA ARG A 52 5.12 -0.51 -14.21
C ARG A 52 5.43 -1.94 -14.58
N PHE A 53 4.72 -2.44 -15.58
CA PHE A 53 4.70 -3.85 -16.00
C PHE A 53 5.22 -4.05 -17.42
N ARG A 54 5.82 -5.22 -17.69
CA ARG A 54 6.23 -5.64 -19.03
C ARG A 54 5.29 -6.72 -19.54
N SER A 55 4.49 -6.38 -20.53
CA SER A 55 3.41 -7.24 -21.06
C SER A 55 3.85 -8.32 -22.05
N GLY A 56 5.13 -8.40 -22.42
CA GLY A 56 5.70 -9.40 -23.34
C GLY A 56 7.22 -9.38 -23.34
N GLN A 57 7.85 -10.41 -23.91
CA GLN A 57 9.31 -10.58 -23.86
C GLN A 57 10.07 -9.42 -24.48
N PHE A 58 9.59 -8.91 -25.60
CA PHE A 58 10.23 -7.84 -26.39
C PHE A 58 9.48 -6.50 -26.27
N THR A 59 8.39 -6.45 -25.49
CA THR A 59 7.60 -5.23 -25.35
C THR A 59 8.23 -4.26 -24.33
N GLN A 60 7.95 -2.97 -24.52
CA GLN A 60 8.31 -1.96 -23.55
C GLN A 60 7.50 -2.11 -22.26
N LYS A 61 8.04 -1.61 -21.13
CA LYS A 61 7.26 -1.53 -19.89
C LYS A 61 6.11 -0.55 -20.06
N ASN A 62 4.90 -1.01 -19.73
CA ASN A 62 3.68 -0.24 -19.74
C ASN A 62 3.40 0.36 -18.37
N SER A 63 2.63 1.43 -18.38
CA SER A 63 2.09 2.06 -17.19
C SER A 63 0.66 1.57 -16.96
N GLU A 64 0.40 1.02 -15.80
CA GLU A 64 -0.91 0.51 -15.41
C GLU A 64 -1.45 1.27 -14.21
N ILE A 65 -2.74 1.56 -14.26
CA ILE A 65 -3.47 2.04 -13.07
C ILE A 65 -3.89 0.82 -12.27
N ALA A 66 -3.62 0.85 -10.99
CA ALA A 66 -3.95 -0.25 -10.10
C ALA A 66 -4.93 0.19 -9.01
N PHE A 67 -5.74 -0.74 -8.54
CA PHE A 67 -6.41 -0.67 -7.25
C PHE A 67 -5.91 -1.81 -6.36
N TRP A 68 -6.01 -1.64 -5.06
CA TRP A 68 -5.62 -2.65 -4.10
C TRP A 68 -6.53 -2.64 -2.89
N LEU A 69 -6.68 -3.80 -2.30
CA LEU A 69 -7.37 -4.02 -1.05
C LEU A 69 -6.59 -5.05 -0.25
N ASN A 70 -6.28 -4.75 1.00
CA ASN A 70 -5.68 -5.74 1.89
C ASN A 70 -6.34 -5.76 3.26
N THR A 71 -6.19 -6.91 3.91
CA THR A 71 -6.60 -7.11 5.29
C THR A 71 -5.43 -7.72 6.04
N THR A 72 -5.07 -7.12 7.16
CA THR A 72 -3.99 -7.59 8.04
C THR A 72 -4.55 -7.96 9.41
N TYR A 73 -4.22 -9.15 9.87
CA TYR A 73 -4.45 -9.60 11.23
C TYR A 73 -3.16 -9.53 12.02
N TYR A 74 -3.11 -8.76 13.10
CA TYR A 74 -1.95 -8.60 13.95
C TYR A 74 -2.00 -9.55 15.15
N PHE A 75 -1.00 -10.42 15.27
CA PHE A 75 -0.79 -11.29 16.43
C PHE A 75 -0.35 -10.49 17.65
N ASN A 76 0.49 -9.49 17.42
CA ASN A 76 0.97 -8.52 18.39
C ASN A 76 1.09 -7.13 17.74
N ARG A 77 1.61 -6.13 18.45
CA ARG A 77 1.74 -4.75 17.94
C ARG A 77 2.58 -4.63 16.66
N ASN A 78 3.48 -5.58 16.42
CA ASN A 78 4.48 -5.52 15.37
C ASN A 78 4.24 -6.53 14.25
N LEU A 79 3.89 -7.77 14.57
CA LEU A 79 3.79 -8.87 13.61
C LEU A 79 2.35 -9.16 13.26
N GLY A 80 2.07 -9.25 11.96
CA GLY A 80 0.77 -9.58 11.39
C GLY A 80 0.88 -10.49 10.18
N LEU A 81 -0.27 -11.02 9.77
CA LEU A 81 -0.47 -11.74 8.51
C LEU A 81 -1.38 -10.91 7.63
N THR A 82 -0.96 -10.64 6.42
CA THR A 82 -1.69 -9.84 5.43
C THR A 82 -2.17 -10.72 4.29
N GLY A 83 -3.45 -10.56 3.92
CA GLY A 83 -4.01 -11.02 2.65
C GLY A 83 -4.29 -9.80 1.78
N GLU A 84 -3.93 -9.87 0.49
CA GLU A 84 -4.03 -8.75 -0.43
C GLU A 84 -4.56 -9.18 -1.79
N VAL A 85 -5.42 -8.35 -2.36
CA VAL A 85 -5.91 -8.45 -3.74
C VAL A 85 -5.57 -7.15 -4.45
N ARG A 86 -5.00 -7.26 -5.64
CA ARG A 86 -4.75 -6.12 -6.53
C ARG A 86 -5.46 -6.33 -7.85
N GLY A 87 -5.75 -5.24 -8.55
CA GLY A 87 -6.11 -5.26 -9.96
C GLY A 87 -5.36 -4.15 -10.66
N ALA A 88 -4.63 -4.48 -11.71
CA ALA A 88 -3.91 -3.51 -12.53
C ALA A 88 -4.45 -3.57 -13.96
N TYR A 89 -4.60 -2.40 -14.56
CA TYR A 89 -5.16 -2.22 -15.89
C TYR A 89 -4.31 -1.27 -16.71
N GLY A 90 -4.05 -1.65 -17.96
CA GLY A 90 -3.26 -0.82 -18.86
C GLY A 90 -3.45 -1.21 -20.33
N ASN A 91 -2.71 -0.53 -21.17
CA ASN A 91 -2.66 -0.84 -22.59
C ASN A 91 -1.23 -1.21 -22.97
N ALA A 92 -1.06 -2.39 -23.58
CA ALA A 92 0.23 -2.81 -24.08
C ALA A 92 0.64 -1.99 -25.31
N LYS A 93 1.94 -1.78 -25.47
CA LYS A 93 2.52 -1.28 -26.72
C LYS A 93 3.05 -2.46 -27.51
N ILE A 94 2.46 -2.73 -28.66
CA ILE A 94 2.95 -3.74 -29.59
C ILE A 94 4.16 -3.17 -30.33
N ASP A 95 5.12 -4.01 -30.70
CA ASP A 95 6.24 -3.61 -31.54
C ASP A 95 5.73 -3.16 -32.90
N ASN A 96 6.25 -2.06 -33.42
CA ASN A 96 5.89 -1.53 -34.75
C ASN A 96 6.23 -2.49 -35.90
N LEU A 97 7.15 -3.42 -35.70
CA LEU A 97 7.51 -4.48 -36.63
C LEU A 97 6.52 -5.65 -36.62
N ASN A 98 5.60 -5.70 -35.67
CA ASN A 98 4.58 -6.74 -35.62
C ASN A 98 3.54 -6.51 -36.74
N PRO A 99 3.24 -7.51 -37.59
CA PRO A 99 2.30 -7.36 -38.71
C PRO A 99 0.88 -6.98 -38.27
N TYR A 100 0.52 -7.22 -37.02
CA TYR A 100 -0.78 -6.87 -36.47
C TYR A 100 -0.81 -5.49 -35.74
N ALA A 101 0.31 -4.79 -35.70
CA ALA A 101 0.41 -3.52 -34.96
C ALA A 101 -0.56 -2.45 -35.50
N SER A 102 -0.74 -2.37 -36.83
CA SER A 102 -1.67 -1.45 -37.47
C SER A 102 -3.14 -1.82 -37.22
N LEU A 103 -3.43 -3.11 -37.01
CA LEU A 103 -4.80 -3.60 -36.87
C LEU A 103 -5.30 -3.49 -35.38
N VAL A 104 -4.44 -3.79 -34.43
CA VAL A 104 -4.83 -3.86 -33.01
C VAL A 104 -4.44 -2.60 -32.25
N GLY A 105 -3.34 -1.95 -32.60
CA GLY A 105 -2.86 -0.73 -31.98
C GLY A 105 -2.39 -0.93 -30.53
N ARG A 106 -3.30 -0.85 -29.55
CA ARG A 106 -2.99 -0.98 -28.11
C ARG A 106 -3.95 -1.94 -27.44
N PRO A 107 -3.65 -3.24 -27.37
CA PRO A 107 -4.48 -4.22 -26.66
C PRO A 107 -4.55 -3.91 -25.16
N GLN A 108 -5.69 -4.17 -24.57
CA GLN A 108 -5.89 -4.02 -23.13
C GLN A 108 -5.25 -5.19 -22.39
N ILE A 109 -4.58 -4.86 -21.30
CA ILE A 109 -3.98 -5.83 -20.40
C ILE A 109 -4.51 -5.63 -18.98
N SER A 110 -4.67 -6.71 -18.27
CA SER A 110 -5.08 -6.67 -16.88
C SER A 110 -4.44 -7.80 -16.07
N GLU A 111 -4.12 -7.49 -14.82
CA GLU A 111 -3.52 -8.40 -13.87
C GLU A 111 -4.27 -8.37 -12.55
N TYR A 112 -4.42 -9.56 -11.96
CA TYR A 112 -5.10 -9.74 -10.67
C TYR A 112 -4.25 -10.63 -9.77
N PRO A 113 -3.27 -10.08 -9.03
CA PRO A 113 -2.56 -10.80 -7.98
C PRO A 113 -3.41 -11.00 -6.74
N PHE A 114 -3.37 -12.23 -6.19
CA PHE A 114 -3.92 -12.65 -4.91
C PHE A 114 -2.75 -13.12 -4.05
N LEU A 115 -2.41 -12.37 -3.03
CA LEU A 115 -1.19 -12.55 -2.28
C LEU A 115 -1.48 -12.66 -0.77
N ALA A 116 -0.68 -13.43 -0.05
CA ALA A 116 -0.73 -13.48 1.40
C ALA A 116 0.67 -13.68 1.98
N GLY A 117 0.90 -13.15 3.18
CA GLY A 117 2.19 -13.32 3.84
C GLY A 117 2.38 -12.41 5.06
N PRO A 118 3.56 -12.51 5.70
CA PRO A 118 3.86 -11.75 6.89
C PRO A 118 4.04 -10.25 6.61
N THR A 119 3.61 -9.45 7.58
CA THR A 119 3.84 -8.01 7.66
C THR A 119 4.44 -7.70 9.02
N TYR A 120 5.49 -6.90 9.03
CA TYR A 120 6.16 -6.46 10.25
C TYR A 120 6.18 -4.94 10.35
N ARG A 121 5.57 -4.42 11.42
CA ARG A 121 5.51 -3.01 11.76
C ARG A 121 6.61 -2.69 12.77
N PHE A 122 7.58 -1.86 12.42
CA PHE A 122 8.78 -1.68 13.25
C PHE A 122 8.96 -0.28 13.84
N ARG A 123 8.33 0.73 13.33
CA ARG A 123 8.45 2.10 13.85
C ARG A 123 7.08 2.69 14.17
N LEU A 124 6.65 2.51 15.42
CA LEU A 124 5.35 2.95 15.92
C LEU A 124 5.49 4.32 16.59
N ARG A 125 4.95 5.34 15.95
CA ARG A 125 4.88 6.70 16.50
C ARG A 125 3.43 7.18 16.51
N GLN A 126 3.15 8.24 17.26
CA GLN A 126 1.82 8.83 17.33
C GLN A 126 1.26 9.15 15.94
N LYS A 127 2.05 9.81 15.09
CA LYS A 127 1.61 10.28 13.77
C LYS A 127 2.02 9.39 12.61
N THR A 128 3.00 8.51 12.80
CA THR A 128 3.57 7.70 11.70
C THR A 128 3.90 6.29 12.14
N ALA A 129 3.74 5.34 11.23
CA ALA A 129 4.27 3.99 11.36
C ALA A 129 4.98 3.57 10.08
N LEU A 130 6.02 2.75 10.24
CA LEU A 130 6.69 2.09 9.13
C LEU A 130 6.50 0.58 9.24
N SER A 131 6.20 -0.06 8.12
CA SER A 131 6.06 -1.51 8.04
C SER A 131 6.78 -2.04 6.81
N VAL A 132 7.11 -3.32 6.83
CA VAL A 132 7.59 -4.07 5.67
C VAL A 132 6.77 -5.33 5.54
N PHE A 133 6.65 -5.83 4.32
CA PHE A 133 5.90 -7.06 4.06
C PHE A 133 6.58 -7.91 2.99
N ALA A 134 6.30 -9.21 3.05
CA ALA A 134 6.66 -10.19 2.04
C ALA A 134 5.44 -11.08 1.80
N LEU A 135 4.88 -11.00 0.59
CA LEU A 135 3.65 -11.70 0.24
C LEU A 135 3.92 -12.64 -0.92
N GLY A 136 3.36 -13.83 -0.87
CA GLY A 136 3.40 -14.82 -1.94
C GLY A 136 2.00 -15.29 -2.31
N GLY A 137 1.82 -15.75 -3.55
CA GLY A 137 0.53 -16.22 -4.01
C GLY A 137 0.47 -16.45 -5.50
N THR A 138 -0.63 -16.09 -6.11
CA THR A 138 -0.89 -16.29 -7.54
C THR A 138 -1.38 -15.02 -8.20
N ALA A 139 -1.10 -14.87 -9.50
CA ALA A 139 -1.64 -13.81 -10.32
C ALA A 139 -2.38 -14.39 -11.53
N ILE A 140 -3.51 -13.78 -11.86
CA ILE A 140 -4.27 -14.03 -13.08
C ILE A 140 -3.92 -12.90 -14.05
N GLY A 141 -3.55 -13.25 -15.29
CA GLY A 141 -3.22 -12.27 -16.33
C GLY A 141 -4.09 -12.42 -17.57
N LYS A 142 -4.63 -11.32 -18.07
CA LYS A 142 -5.35 -11.23 -19.33
C LYS A 142 -4.65 -10.22 -20.22
N PHE A 143 -4.12 -10.67 -21.36
CA PHE A 143 -3.26 -9.89 -22.23
C PHE A 143 -3.82 -9.73 -23.65
N ASP A 144 -5.02 -10.20 -23.92
CA ASP A 144 -5.70 -10.23 -25.21
C ASP A 144 -6.96 -9.38 -25.28
N GLY A 145 -7.14 -8.46 -24.35
CA GLY A 145 -8.28 -7.55 -24.33
C GLY A 145 -8.25 -6.60 -25.54
N ALA A 146 -9.40 -6.43 -26.24
CA ALA A 146 -9.54 -5.61 -27.44
C ALA A 146 -8.60 -6.01 -28.61
N SER A 147 -8.15 -7.26 -28.64
CA SER A 147 -7.21 -7.79 -29.66
C SER A 147 -7.88 -8.16 -30.98
N LYS A 148 -9.18 -7.89 -31.17
CA LYS A 148 -9.96 -8.26 -32.38
C LYS A 148 -9.85 -9.74 -32.73
N GLY A 149 -9.73 -10.63 -31.74
CA GLY A 149 -9.61 -12.07 -31.98
C GLY A 149 -8.19 -12.57 -32.25
N ILE A 150 -7.19 -11.69 -32.28
CA ILE A 150 -5.79 -12.06 -32.43
C ILE A 150 -5.25 -12.53 -31.06
N SER A 151 -4.59 -13.69 -31.05
CA SER A 151 -4.03 -14.23 -29.80
C SER A 151 -2.92 -13.35 -29.24
N ALA A 152 -2.78 -13.30 -27.92
CA ALA A 152 -1.72 -12.55 -27.24
C ALA A 152 -0.32 -12.93 -27.75
N ALA A 153 -0.07 -14.21 -28.04
CA ALA A 153 1.20 -14.67 -28.58
C ALA A 153 1.55 -14.05 -29.94
N ASN A 154 0.59 -13.91 -30.84
CA ASN A 154 0.78 -13.26 -32.15
C ASN A 154 1.07 -11.76 -32.03
N LEU A 155 0.62 -11.14 -30.92
CA LEU A 155 0.89 -9.75 -30.57
C LEU A 155 2.23 -9.57 -29.85
N GLY A 156 2.97 -10.64 -29.56
CA GLY A 156 4.21 -10.60 -28.78
C GLY A 156 3.99 -10.37 -27.28
N LEU A 157 2.76 -10.57 -26.81
CA LEU A 157 2.36 -10.43 -25.41
C LEU A 157 2.43 -11.78 -24.68
N TRP A 158 2.44 -11.73 -23.35
CA TRP A 158 2.33 -12.94 -22.54
C TRP A 158 0.98 -13.63 -22.80
N PRO A 159 0.95 -14.97 -22.76
CA PRO A 159 -0.31 -15.68 -22.90
C PRO A 159 -1.23 -15.40 -21.69
N SER A 160 -2.51 -15.16 -21.98
CA SER A 160 -3.52 -15.05 -20.92
C SER A 160 -3.58 -16.34 -20.11
N THR A 161 -3.52 -16.25 -18.78
CA THR A 161 -3.43 -17.40 -17.89
C THR A 161 -4.28 -17.20 -16.63
N ASN A 162 -4.80 -18.32 -16.09
CA ASN A 162 -5.69 -18.27 -14.94
C ASN A 162 -4.95 -18.29 -13.58
N ALA A 163 -3.73 -18.77 -13.52
CA ALA A 163 -2.95 -18.73 -12.29
C ALA A 163 -1.45 -18.89 -12.57
N ARG A 164 -0.66 -17.96 -12.14
CA ARG A 164 0.80 -18.04 -12.17
C ARG A 164 1.37 -17.60 -10.82
N PRO A 165 2.45 -18.20 -10.36
CA PRO A 165 3.11 -17.78 -9.13
C PRO A 165 3.44 -16.29 -9.17
N ALA A 166 3.16 -15.61 -8.07
CA ALA A 166 3.44 -14.20 -7.87
C ALA A 166 3.98 -13.96 -6.46
N PHE A 167 4.86 -12.99 -6.35
CA PHE A 167 5.50 -12.61 -5.11
C PHE A 167 5.61 -11.09 -5.02
N SER A 168 5.38 -10.52 -3.83
CA SER A 168 5.51 -9.09 -3.61
C SER A 168 6.31 -8.79 -2.35
N LEU A 169 7.21 -7.84 -2.47
CA LEU A 169 7.98 -7.26 -1.36
C LEU A 169 7.72 -5.76 -1.33
N GLY A 170 7.61 -5.20 -0.15
CA GLY A 170 7.42 -3.76 -0.05
C GLY A 170 7.52 -3.23 1.37
N GLY A 171 7.36 -1.93 1.45
CA GLY A 171 7.25 -1.21 2.71
C GLY A 171 6.06 -0.28 2.68
N SER A 172 5.52 0.06 3.84
CA SER A 172 4.47 1.05 3.94
C SER A 172 4.78 2.11 4.98
N LEU A 173 4.40 3.34 4.66
CA LEU A 173 4.38 4.48 5.55
C LEU A 173 2.93 4.84 5.84
N ASP A 174 2.52 4.71 7.09
CA ASP A 174 1.22 5.17 7.58
C ASP A 174 1.35 6.57 8.18
N LEU A 175 0.47 7.46 7.76
CA LEU A 175 0.25 8.78 8.35
C LEU A 175 -1.04 8.71 9.16
N ASN A 176 -0.94 8.58 10.48
CA ASN A 176 -2.10 8.43 11.36
C ASN A 176 -2.86 9.74 11.50
N LEU A 177 -4.09 9.77 11.02
CA LEU A 177 -5.02 10.88 11.15
C LEU A 177 -5.78 10.78 12.48
N TYR A 178 -6.24 9.55 12.79
CA TYR A 178 -6.90 9.17 14.04
C TYR A 178 -6.33 7.83 14.52
N PRO A 179 -6.60 7.40 15.75
CA PRO A 179 -6.15 6.10 16.24
C PRO A 179 -6.60 4.91 15.36
N ASN A 180 -7.77 5.02 14.74
CA ASN A 180 -8.38 4.00 13.90
C ASN A 180 -8.28 4.30 12.39
N LEU A 181 -7.73 5.46 11.99
CA LEU A 181 -7.69 5.89 10.59
C LEU A 181 -6.32 6.43 10.22
N ALA A 182 -5.75 5.94 9.13
CA ALA A 182 -4.50 6.44 8.59
C ALA A 182 -4.54 6.54 7.04
N PHE A 183 -3.69 7.39 6.50
CA PHE A 183 -3.34 7.38 5.09
C PHE A 183 -2.07 6.57 4.92
N ARG A 184 -2.04 5.66 3.93
CA ARG A 184 -0.91 4.76 3.65
C ARG A 184 -0.31 5.03 2.29
N ILE A 185 1.01 5.00 2.24
CA ILE A 185 1.82 5.03 1.03
C ILE A 185 2.67 3.76 1.02
N THR A 186 2.63 3.02 -0.09
CA THR A 186 3.25 1.70 -0.21
C THR A 186 4.03 1.56 -1.51
N PRO A 187 5.34 1.84 -1.54
CA PRO A 187 6.19 1.35 -2.61
C PRO A 187 6.30 -0.17 -2.53
N SER A 188 6.14 -0.83 -3.66
CA SER A 188 6.17 -2.28 -3.76
C SER A 188 6.93 -2.76 -4.99
N TYR A 189 7.55 -3.92 -4.86
CA TYR A 189 8.11 -4.71 -5.94
C TYR A 189 7.28 -5.97 -6.07
N THR A 190 6.84 -6.29 -7.28
CA THR A 190 6.06 -7.49 -7.55
C THR A 190 6.73 -8.30 -8.65
N ALA A 191 6.99 -9.56 -8.38
CA ALA A 191 7.47 -10.53 -9.35
C ALA A 191 6.33 -11.45 -9.76
N THR A 192 6.13 -11.64 -11.06
CA THR A 192 5.16 -12.58 -11.65
C THR A 192 5.84 -13.49 -12.64
N THR A 193 5.21 -14.62 -12.99
CA THR A 193 5.83 -15.63 -13.87
C THR A 193 4.98 -15.92 -15.11
N PHE A 194 4.43 -14.88 -15.73
CA PHE A 194 3.69 -15.03 -16.97
C PHE A 194 4.60 -15.50 -18.13
N GLY A 195 4.08 -16.34 -19.02
CA GLY A 195 4.86 -16.87 -20.14
C GLY A 195 6.07 -17.73 -19.77
N GLY A 196 6.18 -18.19 -18.51
CA GLY A 196 7.29 -19.01 -18.03
C GLY A 196 8.57 -18.24 -17.73
N SER A 197 8.57 -16.91 -17.79
CA SER A 197 9.68 -16.02 -17.43
C SER A 197 9.32 -15.13 -16.24
N LEU A 198 10.32 -14.69 -15.48
CA LEU A 198 10.13 -13.81 -14.33
C LEU A 198 9.99 -12.35 -14.80
N GLN A 199 8.85 -11.72 -14.49
CA GLN A 199 8.64 -10.29 -14.69
C GLN A 199 8.89 -9.54 -13.39
N ASN A 200 9.72 -8.52 -13.47
CA ASN A 200 10.08 -7.66 -12.36
C ASN A 200 9.34 -6.32 -12.49
N ASN A 201 8.41 -6.06 -11.60
CA ASN A 201 7.49 -4.92 -11.66
C ASN A 201 7.66 -4.05 -10.43
N ALA A 202 7.82 -2.75 -10.64
CA ALA A 202 7.83 -1.77 -9.55
C ALA A 202 6.45 -1.10 -9.50
N GLY A 203 5.90 -1.01 -8.31
CA GLY A 203 4.61 -0.40 -8.04
C GLY A 203 4.66 0.64 -6.94
N PHE A 204 3.65 1.45 -6.93
CA PHE A 204 3.41 2.45 -5.90
C PHE A 204 1.90 2.56 -5.64
N GLU A 205 1.52 2.48 -4.40
CA GLU A 205 0.13 2.45 -3.95
C GLU A 205 -0.12 3.51 -2.90
N MET A 206 -1.32 4.08 -2.91
CA MET A 206 -1.79 5.04 -1.91
C MET A 206 -3.23 4.72 -1.53
N GLY A 207 -3.57 4.88 -0.26
CA GLY A 207 -4.93 4.61 0.18
C GLY A 207 -5.16 4.89 1.64
N VAL A 208 -6.31 4.45 2.10
CA VAL A 208 -6.80 4.64 3.47
C VAL A 208 -6.73 3.32 4.22
N VAL A 209 -6.35 3.42 5.48
CA VAL A 209 -6.27 2.31 6.43
C VAL A 209 -7.29 2.53 7.53
N TYR A 210 -8.11 1.51 7.78
CA TYR A 210 -9.02 1.48 8.91
C TYR A 210 -8.66 0.35 9.87
N ARG A 211 -8.57 0.66 11.16
CA ARG A 211 -8.16 -0.27 12.22
C ARG A 211 -9.30 -0.52 13.18
N PHE A 212 -9.53 -1.79 13.54
CA PHE A 212 -10.59 -2.20 14.46
C PHE A 212 -10.24 -3.47 15.24
N GLY A 213 -11.07 -3.80 16.25
CA GLY A 213 -10.80 -4.93 17.14
C GLY A 213 -9.64 -4.64 18.10
N ARG A 214 -9.81 -4.93 19.38
CA ARG A 214 -8.73 -4.76 20.38
C ARG A 214 -7.98 -6.07 20.60
N GLN A 215 -6.68 -5.99 20.73
CA GLN A 215 -5.86 -7.08 21.29
C GLN A 215 -6.20 -7.19 22.79
N LYS A 216 -6.56 -8.39 23.22
CA LYS A 216 -6.75 -8.70 24.67
C LYS A 216 -5.39 -8.87 25.31
#